data_0b5d3841d86bc23fbd00dacb68ab4336
#
_entry.id   0b5d3841d86bc23fbd00dacb68ab4336
#
_cell.length_a   1.000
_cell.length_b   1.000
_cell.length_c   1.000
_cell.angle_alpha   90.00
_cell.angle_beta   90.00
_cell.angle_gamma   90.00
#
_symmetry.space_group_name_H-M   'P 1'
#
loop_
_entity.id
_entity.type
_entity.pdbx_description
1 polymer ?
#
loop_
_entity_poly.entity_id
_entity_poly.type
_entity_poly.pdbx_seq_one_letter_code
_entity_poly.pdbx_strand_id
1 'polypeptide(L)'
;MQRSLLKLALLAAGFATRMYPLTRNRPKPLLEFQGQILLTRLLFQALETGVIEEAAVVVNARFKAKFESWASHQEFPVEVIANEAQEATEAPGALADLRLLLDQGFRSSTQGPWMV
;
A
#
# COMPACT_ATOMS: atom_id res chain seq x y z
N MET A 1 18.83 -15.46 -19.43
CA MET A 1 19.20 -14.59 -18.31
C MET A 1 18.02 -14.48 -17.35
N GLN A 2 18.23 -14.84 -16.11
CA GLN A 2 17.18 -14.75 -15.10
C GLN A 2 17.06 -13.34 -14.59
N ARG A 3 15.82 -12.82 -14.51
CA ARG A 3 15.56 -11.56 -13.85
C ARG A 3 15.37 -11.82 -12.37
N SER A 4 15.96 -10.95 -11.53
CA SER A 4 15.64 -10.94 -10.10
C SER A 4 14.24 -10.43 -9.91
N LEU A 5 13.41 -11.19 -9.17
CA LEU A 5 12.06 -10.75 -8.85
C LEU A 5 12.05 -9.94 -7.56
N LEU A 6 11.22 -8.91 -7.52
CA LEU A 6 11.13 -7.97 -6.41
C LEU A 6 9.77 -8.07 -5.72
N LYS A 7 9.76 -7.73 -4.44
CA LYS A 7 8.53 -7.55 -3.68
C LYS A 7 8.21 -6.06 -3.61
N LEU A 8 6.99 -5.70 -3.93
CA LEU A 8 6.55 -4.30 -3.92
C LEU A 8 5.96 -3.96 -2.56
N ALA A 9 6.51 -2.95 -1.91
CA ALA A 9 5.99 -2.43 -0.65
C ALA A 9 5.39 -1.05 -0.89
N LEU A 10 4.08 -0.92 -0.67
CA LEU A 10 3.36 0.35 -0.81
C LEU A 10 3.03 0.87 0.58
N LEU A 11 3.51 2.08 0.89
CA LEU A 11 3.25 2.72 2.18
C LEU A 11 2.12 3.72 2.02
N ALA A 12 0.94 3.37 2.49
CA ALA A 12 -0.29 4.13 2.28
C ALA A 12 -1.02 4.45 3.58
N ALA A 13 -0.30 4.48 4.72
CA ALA A 13 -0.91 4.66 6.04
C ALA A 13 -1.03 6.12 6.48
N GLY A 14 -0.58 7.09 5.67
CA GLY A 14 -0.71 8.50 6.00
C GLY A 14 -2.15 8.97 5.91
N PHE A 15 -2.46 10.05 6.63
CA PHE A 15 -3.82 10.59 6.67
C PHE A 15 -4.04 11.79 5.75
N ALA A 16 -2.97 12.33 5.13
CA ALA A 16 -3.04 13.44 4.18
C ALA A 16 -3.85 14.63 4.72
N THR A 17 -3.54 15.04 5.95
CA THR A 17 -4.32 16.09 6.63
C THR A 17 -4.30 17.43 5.89
N ARG A 18 -3.27 17.67 5.08
CA ARG A 18 -3.18 18.90 4.27
C ARG A 18 -4.26 18.99 3.20
N MET A 19 -4.88 17.84 2.87
CA MET A 19 -5.93 17.79 1.86
C MET A 19 -7.34 17.74 2.45
N TYR A 20 -7.48 17.89 3.80
CA TYR A 20 -8.79 17.92 4.39
C TYR A 20 -9.61 19.07 3.81
N PRO A 21 -10.91 18.89 3.59
CA PRO A 21 -11.74 17.73 3.95
C PRO A 21 -11.75 16.59 2.94
N LEU A 22 -11.04 16.68 1.80
CA LEU A 22 -11.08 15.67 0.74
C LEU A 22 -10.68 14.29 1.22
N THR A 23 -9.69 14.22 2.12
CA THR A 23 -9.14 12.95 2.61
C THR A 23 -9.67 12.53 3.98
N ARG A 24 -10.68 13.24 4.50
CA ARG A 24 -11.21 12.91 5.83
C ARG A 24 -11.90 11.55 5.86
N ASN A 25 -12.66 11.23 4.81
CA ASN A 25 -13.42 9.98 4.68
C ASN A 25 -12.88 9.05 3.59
N ARG A 26 -11.89 9.49 2.85
CA ARG A 26 -11.28 8.71 1.77
C ARG A 26 -9.79 8.97 1.74
N PRO A 27 -8.95 7.93 1.89
CA PRO A 27 -7.50 8.13 1.89
C PRO A 27 -7.01 8.61 0.52
N LYS A 28 -5.95 9.44 0.52
CA LYS A 28 -5.38 9.99 -0.69
C LYS A 28 -5.06 8.92 -1.75
N PRO A 29 -4.45 7.77 -1.41
CA PRO A 29 -4.13 6.77 -2.43
C PRO A 29 -5.34 6.20 -3.15
N LEU A 30 -6.52 6.29 -2.55
CA LEU A 30 -7.77 5.79 -3.16
C LEU A 30 -8.60 6.89 -3.83
N LEU A 31 -8.10 8.12 -3.88
CA LEU A 31 -8.78 9.19 -4.61
C LEU A 31 -8.64 8.96 -6.11
N GLU A 32 -9.72 9.23 -6.84
CA GLU A 32 -9.69 9.23 -8.30
C GLU A 32 -9.09 10.54 -8.81
N PHE A 33 -8.23 10.43 -9.79
CA PHE A 33 -7.65 11.56 -10.47
C PHE A 33 -7.62 11.25 -11.97
N GLN A 34 -8.26 12.08 -12.76
CA GLN A 34 -8.38 11.87 -14.20
C GLN A 34 -8.95 10.48 -14.54
N GLY A 35 -9.98 10.07 -13.78
CA GLY A 35 -10.66 8.80 -14.02
C GLY A 35 -9.94 7.57 -13.50
N GLN A 36 -8.88 7.74 -12.73
CA GLN A 36 -8.07 6.63 -12.25
C GLN A 36 -7.71 6.79 -10.77
N ILE A 37 -7.80 5.69 -10.01
CA ILE A 37 -7.38 5.67 -8.61
C ILE A 37 -5.86 5.73 -8.55
N LEU A 38 -5.30 6.62 -7.72
CA LEU A 38 -3.86 6.83 -7.61
C LEU A 38 -3.10 5.54 -7.30
N LEU A 39 -3.60 4.76 -6.33
CA LEU A 39 -2.93 3.53 -5.93
C LEU A 39 -2.91 2.50 -7.06
N THR A 40 -4.00 2.41 -7.82
CA THR A 40 -4.07 1.53 -8.99
C THR A 40 -3.00 1.91 -10.02
N ARG A 41 -2.84 3.21 -10.25
CA ARG A 41 -1.84 3.70 -11.19
C ARG A 41 -0.42 3.36 -10.75
N LEU A 42 -0.13 3.54 -9.46
CA LEU A 42 1.18 3.18 -8.91
C LEU A 42 1.46 1.69 -9.03
N LEU A 43 0.45 0.86 -8.73
CA LEU A 43 0.59 -0.59 -8.86
C LEU A 43 0.88 -0.98 -10.31
N PHE A 44 0.13 -0.44 -11.27
CA PHE A 44 0.37 -0.75 -12.68
C PHE A 44 1.75 -0.30 -13.15
N GLN A 45 2.21 0.87 -12.72
CA GLN A 45 3.56 1.34 -13.08
C GLN A 45 4.63 0.36 -12.59
N ALA A 46 4.48 -0.15 -11.37
CA ALA A 46 5.43 -1.11 -10.84
C ALA A 46 5.34 -2.45 -11.57
N LEU A 47 4.13 -2.91 -11.87
CA LEU A 47 3.93 -4.18 -12.58
C LEU A 47 4.46 -4.16 -14.01
N GLU A 48 4.48 -2.99 -14.66
CA GLU A 48 5.02 -2.86 -16.01
C GLU A 48 6.51 -3.16 -16.08
N THR A 49 7.23 -3.10 -14.96
CA THR A 49 8.65 -3.47 -14.94
C THR A 49 8.86 -4.96 -15.22
N GLY A 50 7.84 -5.78 -14.99
CA GLY A 50 7.92 -7.22 -15.20
C GLY A 50 8.71 -7.97 -14.14
N VAL A 51 9.12 -7.29 -13.05
CA VAL A 51 9.98 -7.90 -12.01
C VAL A 51 9.30 -8.02 -10.66
N ILE A 52 8.02 -7.68 -10.53
CA ILE A 52 7.30 -7.76 -9.25
C ILE A 52 6.71 -9.15 -9.10
N GLU A 53 7.06 -9.85 -8.02
CA GLU A 53 6.47 -11.17 -7.72
C GLU A 53 5.38 -11.12 -6.68
N GLU A 54 5.46 -10.20 -5.73
CA GLU A 54 4.49 -10.04 -4.66
C GLU A 54 4.30 -8.56 -4.35
N ALA A 55 3.12 -8.19 -3.87
CA ALA A 55 2.83 -6.82 -3.48
C ALA A 55 2.07 -6.79 -2.15
N ALA A 56 2.40 -5.82 -1.31
CA ALA A 56 1.70 -5.56 -0.07
C ALA A 56 1.58 -4.05 0.15
N VAL A 57 0.50 -3.63 0.80
CA VAL A 57 0.28 -2.23 1.14
C VAL A 57 0.07 -2.11 2.63
N VAL A 58 0.77 -1.16 3.26
CA VAL A 58 0.54 -0.81 4.67
C VAL A 58 -0.41 0.36 4.71
N VAL A 59 -1.49 0.21 5.46
CA VAL A 59 -2.56 1.19 5.58
C VAL A 59 -2.82 1.50 7.05
N ASN A 60 -3.54 2.59 7.33
CA ASN A 60 -3.99 2.83 8.70
C ASN A 60 -5.27 2.04 8.98
N ALA A 61 -5.54 1.78 10.27
CA ALA A 61 -6.69 0.99 10.67
C ALA A 61 -8.02 1.65 10.29
N ARG A 62 -8.05 2.97 10.28
CA ARG A 62 -9.27 3.72 9.94
C ARG A 62 -9.80 3.36 8.54
N PHE A 63 -8.91 3.17 7.58
CA PHE A 63 -9.29 2.94 6.20
C PHE A 63 -9.03 1.52 5.71
N LYS A 64 -8.74 0.60 6.63
CA LYS A 64 -8.40 -0.79 6.26
C LYS A 64 -9.43 -1.41 5.32
N ALA A 65 -10.71 -1.28 5.65
CA ALA A 65 -11.77 -1.89 4.85
C ALA A 65 -11.82 -1.32 3.42
N LYS A 66 -11.54 -0.03 3.26
CA LYS A 66 -11.52 0.60 1.95
C LYS A 66 -10.38 0.07 1.09
N PHE A 67 -9.21 -0.15 1.69
CA PHE A 67 -8.08 -0.72 0.97
C PHE A 67 -8.29 -2.20 0.67
N GLU A 68 -8.94 -2.95 1.55
CA GLU A 68 -9.26 -4.34 1.27
C GLU A 68 -10.24 -4.46 0.11
N SER A 69 -11.23 -3.59 0.06
CA SER A 69 -12.15 -3.53 -1.08
C SER A 69 -11.41 -3.20 -2.38
N TRP A 70 -10.51 -2.22 -2.34
CA TRP A 70 -9.70 -1.88 -3.50
C TRP A 70 -8.86 -3.08 -3.96
N ALA A 71 -8.18 -3.75 -3.02
CA ALA A 71 -7.31 -4.89 -3.34
C ALA A 71 -8.09 -6.04 -3.96
N SER A 72 -9.34 -6.25 -3.53
CA SER A 72 -10.17 -7.34 -4.05
C SER A 72 -10.53 -7.14 -5.52
N HIS A 73 -10.45 -5.92 -6.04
CA HIS A 73 -10.74 -5.60 -7.43
C HIS A 73 -9.50 -5.62 -8.33
N GLN A 74 -8.32 -5.90 -7.77
CA GLN A 74 -7.10 -5.95 -8.56
C GLN A 74 -6.85 -7.37 -9.06
N GLU A 75 -6.38 -7.49 -10.31
CA GLU A 75 -6.01 -8.79 -10.87
C GLU A 75 -4.75 -9.34 -10.21
N PHE A 76 -3.81 -8.47 -9.89
CA PHE A 76 -2.60 -8.87 -9.19
C PHE A 76 -2.87 -8.87 -7.69
N PRO A 77 -2.58 -9.99 -6.98
CA PRO A 77 -2.86 -10.07 -5.54
C PRO A 77 -2.06 -9.04 -4.74
N VAL A 78 -2.74 -8.28 -3.89
CA VAL A 78 -2.13 -7.30 -3.00
C VAL A 78 -2.53 -7.60 -1.57
N GLU A 79 -1.55 -7.84 -0.70
CA GLU A 79 -1.79 -8.05 0.71
C GLU A 79 -1.99 -6.70 1.41
N VAL A 80 -3.02 -6.58 2.24
CA VAL A 80 -3.30 -5.35 2.98
C VAL A 80 -2.93 -5.58 4.45
N ILE A 81 -2.01 -4.74 4.95
CA ILE A 81 -1.53 -4.80 6.33
C ILE A 81 -1.85 -3.46 6.99
N ALA A 82 -2.58 -3.49 8.10
CA ALA A 82 -2.96 -2.26 8.78
C ALA A 82 -2.12 -2.04 10.03
N ASN A 83 -1.64 -0.79 10.22
CA ASN A 83 -1.17 -0.37 11.53
C ASN A 83 -2.39 -0.08 12.40
N GLU A 84 -2.20 0.34 13.66
CA GLU A 84 -3.31 0.54 14.59
C GLU A 84 -3.86 1.97 14.58
N ALA A 85 -3.34 2.85 13.73
CA ALA A 85 -3.72 4.26 13.75
C ALA A 85 -5.13 4.48 13.21
N GLN A 86 -5.96 5.15 14.00
CA GLN A 86 -7.30 5.60 13.61
C GLN A 86 -7.32 7.08 13.23
N GLU A 87 -6.34 7.85 13.70
CA GLU A 87 -6.22 9.27 13.46
C GLU A 87 -4.77 9.65 13.18
N ALA A 88 -4.57 10.82 12.56
CA ALA A 88 -3.23 11.27 12.18
C ALA A 88 -2.28 11.37 13.37
N THR A 89 -2.78 11.71 14.55
CA THR A 89 -1.97 11.83 15.77
C THR A 89 -1.40 10.50 16.25
N GLU A 90 -1.98 9.39 15.79
CA GLU A 90 -1.56 8.05 16.17
C GLU A 90 -0.61 7.42 15.15
N ALA A 91 -0.36 8.09 14.03
CA ALA A 91 0.42 7.52 12.94
C ALA A 91 1.87 7.25 13.38
N PRO A 92 2.34 6.00 13.26
CA PRO A 92 3.70 5.64 13.72
C PRO A 92 4.83 6.13 12.81
N GLY A 93 4.51 6.55 11.60
CA GLY A 93 5.48 7.03 10.61
C GLY A 93 5.93 5.96 9.63
N ALA A 94 6.57 6.41 8.54
CA ALA A 94 6.91 5.54 7.42
C ALA A 94 7.87 4.41 7.79
N LEU A 95 8.88 4.68 8.65
CA LEU A 95 9.82 3.64 9.05
C LEU A 95 9.13 2.54 9.86
N ALA A 96 8.22 2.90 10.77
CA ALA A 96 7.49 1.93 11.56
C ALA A 96 6.53 1.13 10.66
N ASP A 97 5.90 1.79 9.68
CA ASP A 97 5.03 1.12 8.73
C ASP A 97 5.81 0.12 7.87
N LEU A 98 6.98 0.50 7.41
CA LEU A 98 7.84 -0.41 6.64
C LEU A 98 8.26 -1.62 7.49
N ARG A 99 8.61 -1.39 8.74
CA ARG A 99 8.96 -2.48 9.66
C ARG A 99 7.80 -3.43 9.88
N LEU A 100 6.59 -2.88 10.04
CA LEU A 100 5.38 -3.69 10.17
C LEU A 100 5.20 -4.59 8.95
N LEU A 101 5.40 -4.04 7.76
CA LEU A 101 5.27 -4.79 6.52
C LEU A 101 6.31 -5.89 6.44
N LEU A 102 7.55 -5.60 6.82
CA LEU A 102 8.63 -6.61 6.82
C LEU A 102 8.35 -7.74 7.80
N ASP A 103 7.72 -7.44 8.94
CA ASP A 103 7.42 -8.43 9.97
C ASP A 103 6.21 -9.29 9.62
N GLN A 104 5.20 -8.73 8.97
CA GLN A 104 3.91 -9.39 8.75
C GLN A 104 3.57 -9.67 7.30
N GLY A 105 4.24 -9.02 6.37
CA GLY A 105 3.93 -9.15 4.95
C GLY A 105 4.60 -10.33 4.27
N PHE A 106 4.07 -10.69 3.11
CA PHE A 106 4.65 -11.70 2.23
C PHE A 106 4.81 -13.07 2.89
N ARG A 107 3.69 -13.72 3.09
CA ARG A 107 3.63 -15.03 3.75
C ARG A 107 4.54 -16.08 3.17
N SER A 108 4.84 -15.99 1.89
CA SER A 108 5.68 -16.99 1.21
C SER A 108 7.16 -16.78 1.44
N SER A 109 7.60 -15.56 1.78
CA SER A 109 9.01 -15.27 2.03
C SER A 109 9.16 -13.93 2.74
N THR A 110 10.02 -13.90 3.76
CA THR A 110 10.34 -12.66 4.48
C THR A 110 11.61 -12.01 3.98
N GLN A 111 12.26 -12.59 2.98
CA GLN A 111 13.54 -12.06 2.49
C GLN A 111 13.33 -11.24 1.23
N GLY A 112 14.06 -10.10 1.14
CA GLY A 112 14.06 -9.26 -0.02
C GLY A 112 14.56 -9.95 -1.27
N PRO A 113 14.70 -9.25 -2.39
CA PRO A 113 14.76 -7.79 -2.51
C PRO A 113 13.38 -7.10 -2.56
N TRP A 114 13.40 -5.83 -2.18
CA TRP A 114 12.19 -5.02 -2.05
C TRP A 114 12.20 -3.82 -3.00
N MET A 115 11.01 -3.44 -3.45
CA MET A 115 10.75 -2.17 -4.09
C MET A 115 9.72 -1.42 -3.25
N VAL A 116 10.01 -0.19 -2.90
CA VAL A 116 9.12 0.62 -2.07
C VAL A 116 8.55 1.80 -2.85
#